data_63be88f7fc7d9403d0c7980ef6953ef6
#
_entry.id   63be88f7fc7d9403d0c7980ef6953ef6
#
_cell.length_a   1.000
_cell.length_b   1.000
_cell.length_c   1.000
_cell.angle_alpha   90.00
_cell.angle_beta   90.00
_cell.angle_gamma   90.00
#
_symmetry.space_group_name_H-M   'P 1'
#
loop_
_entity.id
_entity.type
_entity.pdbx_description
1 polymer ?
#
loop_
_entity_poly.entity_id
_entity_poly.type
_entity_poly.pdbx_seq_one_letter_code
_entity_poly.pdbx_strand_id
1 'polypeptide(L)'
;MFLLIDIGNTKTKWMLRDNRSIYEHDSFLTEDIDQDHFKFDEKIRKIVISNVAGFEKEAILKIKLKNFSCPIEFIKPQKMYKHFL
;
A
#
# COMPACT_ATOMS: atom_id res chain seq x y z
N MET A 1 -5.21 -4.96 -11.62
CA MET A 1 -5.36 -4.60 -10.20
C MET A 1 -4.38 -3.53 -9.79
N PHE A 2 -4.79 -2.66 -8.91
CA PHE A 2 -3.96 -1.65 -8.29
C PHE A 2 -3.93 -1.90 -6.78
N LEU A 3 -2.75 -1.79 -6.20
CA LEU A 3 -2.58 -1.86 -4.75
C LEU A 3 -2.31 -0.45 -4.22
N LEU A 4 -3.17 0.02 -3.34
CA LEU A 4 -3.04 1.33 -2.71
C LEU A 4 -2.65 1.12 -1.25
N ILE A 5 -1.59 1.80 -0.80
CA ILE A 5 -1.07 1.65 0.57
C ILE A 5 -0.92 3.03 1.17
N ASP A 6 -1.56 3.24 2.31
CA ASP A 6 -1.48 4.48 3.07
C ASP A 6 -0.80 4.21 4.41
N ILE A 7 0.46 4.63 4.54
CA ILE A 7 1.26 4.42 5.74
C ILE A 7 1.06 5.58 6.69
N GLY A 8 0.25 5.36 7.72
CA GLY A 8 0.07 6.32 8.81
C GLY A 8 1.07 6.06 9.94
N ASN A 9 1.13 6.94 10.92
CA ASN A 9 2.04 6.78 12.05
C ASN A 9 1.70 5.56 12.91
N THR A 10 0.43 5.26 13.08
CA THR A 10 -0.04 4.16 13.92
C THR A 10 -0.55 3.00 13.09
N LYS A 11 -1.36 3.27 12.06
CA LYS A 11 -1.97 2.27 11.20
C LYS A 11 -1.56 2.45 9.76
N THR A 12 -1.36 1.34 9.08
CA THR A 12 -1.19 1.28 7.62
C THR A 12 -2.44 0.64 7.05
N LYS A 13 -3.07 1.32 6.12
CA LYS A 13 -4.26 0.83 5.40
C LYS A 13 -3.87 0.46 3.99
N TRP A 14 -4.51 -0.57 3.46
CA TRP A 14 -4.29 -0.93 2.07
C TRP A 14 -5.58 -1.36 1.41
N MET A 15 -5.59 -1.28 0.09
CA MET A 15 -6.75 -1.58 -0.72
C MET A 15 -6.29 -2.18 -2.05
N LEU A 16 -6.91 -3.29 -2.41
CA LEU A 16 -6.71 -3.92 -3.71
C LEU A 16 -7.96 -3.66 -4.54
N ARG A 17 -7.79 -3.00 -5.68
CA ARG A 17 -8.93 -2.62 -6.51
C ARG A 17 -8.60 -2.56 -8.00
N ASP A 18 -9.65 -2.59 -8.82
CA ASP A 18 -9.57 -2.20 -10.22
C ASP A 18 -10.27 -0.84 -10.39
N ASN A 19 -10.59 -0.45 -11.62
CA ASN A 19 -11.24 0.83 -11.89
C ASN A 19 -12.68 0.92 -11.41
N ARG A 20 -13.32 -0.22 -11.12
CA ARG A 20 -14.75 -0.28 -10.82
C ARG A 20 -15.08 -0.68 -9.40
N SER A 21 -14.27 -1.55 -8.80
CA SER A 21 -14.62 -2.12 -7.52
C SER A 21 -13.40 -2.38 -6.64
N ILE A 22 -13.66 -2.46 -5.35
CA ILE A 22 -12.69 -2.84 -4.33
C ILE A 22 -12.81 -4.35 -4.15
N TYR A 23 -11.70 -5.06 -4.33
CA TYR A 23 -11.66 -6.51 -4.15
C TYR A 23 -11.38 -6.90 -2.72
N GLU A 24 -10.45 -6.19 -2.08
CA GLU A 24 -10.03 -6.50 -0.74
C GLU A 24 -9.44 -5.26 -0.10
N HIS A 25 -9.60 -5.11 1.19
CA HIS A 25 -8.95 -4.05 1.94
C HIS A 25 -8.74 -4.50 3.37
N ASP A 26 -7.73 -3.95 4.01
CA ASP A 26 -7.46 -4.24 5.42
C ASP A 26 -6.54 -3.17 5.97
N SER A 27 -6.16 -3.34 7.22
CA SER A 27 -5.19 -2.48 7.88
C SER A 27 -4.38 -3.30 8.87
N PHE A 28 -3.21 -2.78 9.22
CA PHE A 28 -2.36 -3.36 10.24
C PHE A 28 -1.65 -2.24 10.99
N LEU A 29 -1.11 -2.55 12.15
CA LEU A 29 -0.30 -1.58 12.90
C LEU A 29 0.99 -1.30 12.12
N THR A 30 1.32 -0.02 11.97
CA THR A 30 2.52 0.38 11.20
C THR A 30 3.79 -0.20 11.79
N GLU A 31 3.83 -0.44 13.10
CA GLU A 31 4.97 -1.10 13.75
C GLU A 31 5.19 -2.53 13.25
N ASP A 32 4.18 -3.16 12.67
CA ASP A 32 4.24 -4.53 12.13
C ASP A 32 4.49 -4.57 10.61
N ILE A 33 4.95 -3.47 10.04
CA ILE A 33 5.14 -3.36 8.58
C ILE A 33 6.17 -4.35 8.02
N ASP A 34 7.05 -4.87 8.87
CA ASP A 34 8.05 -5.87 8.50
C ASP A 34 7.46 -7.28 8.35
N GLN A 35 6.20 -7.49 8.72
CA GLN A 35 5.52 -8.78 8.56
C GLN A 35 4.90 -8.91 7.17
N ASP A 36 4.48 -10.11 6.82
CA ASP A 36 3.93 -10.39 5.49
C ASP A 36 2.44 -10.08 5.46
N HIS A 37 2.08 -8.93 4.90
CA HIS A 37 0.70 -8.46 4.79
C HIS A 37 0.12 -8.57 3.38
N PHE A 38 0.99 -8.65 2.37
CA PHE A 38 0.57 -8.52 0.97
C PHE A 38 0.72 -9.85 0.24
N LYS A 39 -0.25 -10.72 0.42
CA LYS A 39 -0.27 -12.05 -0.19
C LYS A 39 -1.47 -12.15 -1.11
N PHE A 40 -1.25 -11.83 -2.38
CA PHE A 40 -2.31 -11.83 -3.38
C PHE A 40 -1.94 -12.76 -4.54
N ASP A 41 -2.92 -13.45 -5.05
CA ASP A 41 -2.79 -14.22 -6.30
C ASP A 41 -3.05 -13.34 -7.51
N GLU A 42 -3.72 -12.21 -7.32
CA GLU A 42 -4.07 -11.27 -8.38
C GLU A 42 -2.83 -10.57 -8.92
N LYS A 43 -2.83 -10.33 -10.22
CA LYS A 43 -1.76 -9.59 -10.86
C LYS A 43 -1.87 -8.10 -10.54
N ILE A 44 -0.86 -7.58 -9.87
CA ILE A 44 -0.80 -6.16 -9.52
C ILE A 44 -0.09 -5.41 -10.65
N ARG A 45 -0.78 -4.41 -11.21
CA ARG A 45 -0.28 -3.61 -12.33
C ARG A 45 0.46 -2.37 -11.88
N LYS A 46 0.11 -1.84 -10.71
CA LYS A 46 0.70 -0.63 -10.16
C LYS A 46 0.45 -0.59 -8.67
N ILE A 47 1.42 -0.04 -7.94
CA ILE A 47 1.31 0.20 -6.50
C ILE A 47 1.41 1.70 -6.27
N VAL A 48 0.47 2.25 -5.50
CA VAL A 48 0.47 3.66 -5.14
C VAL A 48 0.59 3.76 -3.63
N ILE A 49 1.56 4.55 -3.15
CA ILE A 49 1.88 4.63 -1.73
C ILE A 49 1.87 6.09 -1.28
N SER A 50 1.23 6.35 -0.14
CA SER A 50 1.47 7.57 0.61
C SER A 50 2.09 7.19 1.94
N ASN A 51 2.98 8.03 2.46
CA ASN A 51 3.72 7.73 3.68
C ASN A 51 3.93 8.99 4.52
N VAL A 52 3.43 8.96 5.76
CA VAL A 52 3.69 10.00 6.76
C VAL A 52 4.53 9.47 7.94
N ALA A 53 4.98 8.22 7.87
CA ALA A 53 5.68 7.54 8.96
C ALA A 53 7.21 7.55 8.83
N GLY A 54 7.75 8.18 7.78
CA GLY A 54 9.19 8.36 7.62
C GLY A 54 9.89 7.30 6.77
N PHE A 55 11.18 7.53 6.52
CA PHE A 55 12.00 6.73 5.61
C PHE A 55 12.15 5.28 6.00
N GLU A 56 12.26 5.01 7.29
CA GLU A 56 12.48 3.65 7.78
C GLU A 56 11.35 2.73 7.39
N LYS A 57 10.11 3.19 7.60
CA LYS A 57 8.93 2.40 7.24
C LYS A 57 8.81 2.25 5.72
N GLU A 58 9.15 3.27 4.98
CA GLU A 58 9.15 3.22 3.52
C GLU A 58 10.16 2.21 3.01
N ALA A 59 11.37 2.19 3.55
CA ALA A 59 12.41 1.25 3.14
C ALA A 59 12.00 -0.20 3.40
N ILE A 60 11.39 -0.46 4.55
CA ILE A 60 10.89 -1.80 4.89
C ILE A 60 9.80 -2.21 3.91
N LEU A 61 8.86 -1.32 3.64
CA LEU A 61 7.77 -1.61 2.71
C LEU A 61 8.28 -1.92 1.30
N LYS A 62 9.25 -1.18 0.81
CA LYS A 62 9.84 -1.43 -0.51
C LYS A 62 10.42 -2.85 -0.62
N ILE A 63 11.06 -3.32 0.45
CA ILE A 63 11.57 -4.68 0.49
C ILE A 63 10.42 -5.69 0.42
N LYS A 64 9.36 -5.46 1.17
CA LYS A 64 8.18 -6.35 1.19
C LYS A 64 7.46 -6.39 -0.15
N LEU A 65 7.53 -5.32 -0.92
CA LEU A 65 6.85 -5.22 -2.22
C LEU A 65 7.73 -5.66 -3.40
N LYS A 66 8.94 -6.11 -3.13
CA LYS A 66 9.93 -6.43 -4.16
C LYS A 66 9.46 -7.51 -5.14
N ASN A 67 8.61 -8.42 -4.70
CA ASN A 67 8.12 -9.50 -5.55
C ASN A 67 7.06 -9.05 -6.56
N PHE A 68 6.50 -7.87 -6.38
CA PHE A 68 5.56 -7.30 -7.34
C PHE A 68 6.34 -6.57 -8.43
N SER A 69 6.43 -7.16 -9.60
CA SER A 69 7.18 -6.59 -10.72
C SER A 69 6.34 -5.53 -11.45
N CYS A 70 6.06 -4.42 -10.77
CA CYS A 70 5.23 -3.37 -11.31
C CYS A 70 5.71 -1.99 -10.82
N PRO A 71 5.30 -0.90 -11.48
CA PRO A 71 5.65 0.45 -11.05
C PRO A 71 5.11 0.76 -9.66
N ILE A 72 5.91 1.51 -8.89
CA ILE A 72 5.49 2.03 -7.58
C ILE A 72 5.53 3.55 -7.68
N GLU A 73 4.40 4.19 -7.35
CA GLU A 73 4.29 5.64 -7.34
C GLU A 73 4.03 6.12 -5.92
N PHE A 74 4.78 7.14 -5.49
CA PHE A 74 4.55 7.79 -4.20
C PHE A 74 3.75 9.06 -4.43
N ILE A 75 2.67 9.22 -3.68
CA ILE A 75 1.79 10.40 -3.78
C ILE A 75 1.64 11.06 -2.42
N LYS A 76 1.18 12.30 -2.41
CA LYS A 76 0.88 13.01 -1.17
C LYS A 76 -0.32 12.38 -0.47
N PRO A 77 -0.35 12.36 0.87
CA PRO A 77 -1.45 11.74 1.63
C PRO A 77 -2.85 12.23 1.23
N GLN A 78 -3.02 13.52 0.95
CA GLN A 78 -4.32 14.05 0.55
C GLN A 78 -4.82 13.49 -0.78
N LYS A 79 -3.91 13.09 -1.67
CA LYS A 79 -4.29 12.44 -2.93
C LYS A 79 -4.69 10.99 -2.70
N MET A 80 -4.00 10.31 -1.78
CA MET A 80 -4.34 8.93 -1.41
C MET A 80 -5.74 8.87 -0.81
N TYR A 81 -6.11 9.84 0.00
CA TYR A 81 -7.43 9.91 0.62
C TYR A 81 -8.56 9.80 -0.41
N LYS A 82 -8.40 10.45 -1.56
CA LYS A 82 -9.40 10.40 -2.63
C LYS A 82 -9.58 8.99 -3.21
N HIS A 83 -8.53 8.18 -3.20
CA HIS A 83 -8.61 6.79 -3.68
C HIS A 83 -9.36 5.88 -2.72
N PHE A 84 -9.34 6.21 -1.42
CA PHE A 84 -10.02 5.42 -0.39
C PHE A 84 -11.48 5.83 -0.20
N LEU A 85 -11.89 6.93 -0.78
CA LEU A 85 -13.28 7.34 -0.79
C LEU A 85 -14.05 6.64 -1.91
#